data_28bc94f5a0a6edae07e7195ee5236b47
#
_entry.id   28bc94f5a0a6edae07e7195ee5236b47
#
_cell.length_a   1.000
_cell.length_b   1.000
_cell.length_c   1.000
_cell.angle_alpha   90.00
_cell.angle_beta   90.00
_cell.angle_gamma   90.00
#
_symmetry.space_group_name_H-M   'P 1'
#
loop_
_entity.id
_entity.type
_entity.pdbx_description
1 polymer ?
#
loop_
_entity_poly.entity_id
_entity_poly.type
_entity_poly.pdbx_seq_one_letter_code
_entity_poly.pdbx_strand_id
1 'polypeptide(L)'
;MSYSDYPYYRGRRLRISENVRRMTAESSLSVNDFIAPLFVMEGENEQAEIPSMPGYYRFTTDLLLKEVEEIAELGIPAVLLFSKVPDEKKDNKGTEALNENGLMQKSVSAIKNEFPEMIVMTDVALDPYSSYGHDGIVRDGHIMNDESAELLAKMAVSHA
;
A
#
# COMPACT_ATOMS: atom_id res chain seq x y z
N MET A 1 16.64 -42.73 26.71
CA MET A 1 15.57 -41.73 26.95
C MET A 1 14.65 -41.74 25.74
N SER A 2 13.42 -42.13 25.94
CA SER A 2 12.43 -42.15 24.87
C SER A 2 12.06 -40.71 24.48
N TYR A 3 12.09 -40.38 23.17
CA TYR A 3 11.67 -39.08 22.65
C TYR A 3 10.15 -38.82 22.80
N SER A 4 9.43 -39.69 23.46
CA SER A 4 7.97 -39.68 23.56
C SER A 4 7.40 -38.92 24.78
N ASP A 5 8.23 -38.28 25.59
CA ASP A 5 7.77 -37.66 26.84
C ASP A 5 7.35 -36.19 26.70
N TYR A 6 6.72 -35.82 25.58
CA TYR A 6 6.02 -34.54 25.50
C TYR A 6 4.75 -34.60 26.41
N PRO A 7 4.49 -33.61 27.28
CA PRO A 7 5.14 -32.29 27.35
C PRO A 7 6.34 -32.19 28.33
N TYR A 8 6.81 -33.27 28.91
CA TYR A 8 7.86 -33.27 29.94
C TYR A 8 9.25 -32.94 29.36
N TYR A 9 9.54 -33.41 28.14
CA TYR A 9 10.76 -33.02 27.42
C TYR A 9 10.45 -31.96 26.36
N ARG A 10 11.13 -30.81 26.49
CA ARG A 10 11.03 -29.72 25.53
C ARG A 10 12.41 -29.43 24.96
N GLY A 11 12.58 -29.62 23.65
CA GLY A 11 13.83 -29.36 22.91
C GLY A 11 14.12 -27.88 22.77
N ARG A 12 14.61 -27.22 23.83
CA ARG A 12 14.87 -25.78 23.87
C ARG A 12 16.34 -25.41 23.87
N ARG A 13 17.25 -26.32 23.57
CA ARG A 13 18.70 -26.06 23.60
C ARG A 13 19.12 -24.92 22.73
N LEU A 14 18.50 -24.79 21.55
CA LEU A 14 18.75 -23.69 20.61
C LEU A 14 18.13 -22.34 21.00
N ARG A 15 17.47 -22.27 22.17
CA ARG A 15 16.81 -21.06 22.69
C ARG A 15 17.34 -20.63 24.07
N ILE A 16 18.43 -21.21 24.55
CA ILE A 16 18.97 -21.00 25.91
C ILE A 16 19.56 -19.60 26.12
N SER A 17 20.03 -18.96 25.08
CA SER A 17 20.56 -17.60 25.14
C SER A 17 20.22 -16.83 23.87
N GLU A 18 20.34 -15.51 23.91
CA GLU A 18 20.15 -14.65 22.74
C GLU A 18 21.14 -14.99 21.64
N ASN A 19 22.42 -15.20 21.99
CA ASN A 19 23.45 -15.55 21.01
C ASN A 19 23.14 -16.85 20.27
N VAL A 20 22.69 -17.89 21.00
CA VAL A 20 22.30 -19.16 20.38
C VAL A 20 21.07 -18.95 19.47
N ARG A 21 20.06 -18.17 19.89
CA ARG A 21 18.91 -17.85 19.04
C ARG A 21 19.34 -17.12 17.75
N ARG A 22 20.24 -16.13 17.86
CA ARG A 22 20.79 -15.41 16.71
C ARG A 22 21.56 -16.30 15.75
N MET A 23 22.37 -17.21 16.27
CA MET A 23 23.15 -18.16 15.46
C MET A 23 22.26 -19.19 14.72
N THR A 24 21.10 -19.50 15.26
CA THR A 24 20.19 -20.52 14.73
C THR A 24 18.94 -19.92 14.08
N ALA A 25 18.87 -18.59 13.95
CA ALA A 25 17.78 -17.92 13.27
C ALA A 25 17.79 -18.24 11.76
N GLU A 26 16.68 -18.77 11.27
CA GLU A 26 16.50 -19.09 9.84
C GLU A 26 16.00 -17.87 9.05
N SER A 27 15.43 -16.88 9.74
CA SER A 27 14.90 -15.65 9.14
C SER A 27 15.59 -14.43 9.77
N SER A 28 15.87 -13.43 8.94
CA SER A 28 16.32 -12.11 9.34
C SER A 28 15.33 -11.05 8.84
N LEU A 29 15.25 -9.93 9.54
CA LEU A 29 14.45 -8.78 9.14
C LEU A 29 15.38 -7.57 9.02
N SER A 30 15.31 -6.89 7.90
CA SER A 30 16.04 -5.65 7.62
C SER A 30 15.08 -4.57 7.12
N VAL A 31 15.53 -3.34 7.03
CA VAL A 31 14.73 -2.24 6.45
C VAL A 31 14.34 -2.50 5.00
N ASN A 32 15.14 -3.30 4.28
CA ASN A 32 14.87 -3.68 2.89
C ASN A 32 13.68 -4.64 2.72
N ASP A 33 13.17 -5.19 3.82
CA ASP A 33 12.00 -6.08 3.80
C ASP A 33 10.68 -5.31 3.99
N PHE A 34 10.74 -3.97 4.15
CA PHE A 34 9.57 -3.14 4.39
C PHE A 34 9.09 -2.39 3.15
N ILE A 35 7.77 -2.27 3.07
CA ILE A 35 7.05 -1.39 2.16
C ILE A 35 6.13 -0.53 3.03
N ALA A 36 6.26 0.80 2.97
CA ALA A 36 5.44 1.70 3.78
C ALA A 36 4.12 2.01 3.06
N PRO A 37 2.95 1.65 3.64
CA PRO A 37 1.65 2.03 3.07
C PRO A 37 1.35 3.50 3.36
N LEU A 38 0.98 4.26 2.34
CA LEU A 38 0.65 5.68 2.42
C LEU A 38 -0.71 5.95 1.76
N PHE A 39 -1.48 6.82 2.39
CA PHE A 39 -2.81 7.19 1.91
C PHE A 39 -2.79 8.64 1.44
N VAL A 40 -3.21 8.87 0.20
CA VAL A 40 -3.23 10.20 -0.41
C VAL A 40 -4.65 10.68 -0.65
N MET A 41 -4.90 11.97 -0.43
CA MET A 41 -6.16 12.66 -0.69
C MET A 41 -5.93 13.97 -1.44
N GLU A 42 -6.99 14.50 -2.05
CA GLU A 42 -6.96 15.84 -2.65
C GLU A 42 -6.95 16.93 -1.58
N GLY A 43 -6.42 18.08 -1.93
CA GLY A 43 -6.29 19.25 -1.07
C GLY A 43 -4.88 19.83 -1.09
N GLU A 44 -4.61 20.72 -0.16
CA GLU A 44 -3.32 21.39 0.00
C GLU A 44 -3.05 21.61 1.49
N ASN A 45 -1.88 21.17 1.96
CA ASN A 45 -1.42 21.30 3.35
C ASN A 45 -2.40 20.76 4.39
N GLU A 46 -3.03 19.63 4.08
CA GLU A 46 -4.01 18.97 4.95
C GLU A 46 -3.63 17.51 5.22
N GLN A 47 -3.98 17.05 6.42
CA GLN A 47 -3.98 15.63 6.77
C GLN A 47 -5.28 15.27 7.48
N ALA A 48 -5.76 14.06 7.27
CA ALA A 48 -6.99 13.55 7.87
C ALA A 48 -6.77 12.16 8.47
N GLU A 49 -7.04 12.01 9.77
CA GLU A 49 -6.95 10.70 10.41
C GLU A 49 -7.95 9.71 9.78
N ILE A 50 -7.54 8.44 9.66
CA ILE A 50 -8.40 7.36 9.19
C ILE A 50 -9.10 6.76 10.40
N PRO A 51 -10.44 6.96 10.58
CA PRO A 51 -11.13 6.58 11.83
C PRO A 51 -11.03 5.09 12.18
N SER A 52 -10.90 4.21 11.17
CA SER A 52 -10.76 2.76 11.35
C SER A 52 -9.31 2.33 11.62
N MET A 53 -8.34 3.23 11.50
CA MET A 53 -6.91 2.99 11.68
C MET A 53 -6.30 4.09 12.55
N PRO A 54 -6.49 4.06 13.88
CA PRO A 54 -6.01 5.10 14.78
C PRO A 54 -4.50 5.35 14.63
N GLY A 55 -4.11 6.64 14.50
CA GLY A 55 -2.73 7.03 14.27
C GLY A 55 -2.26 6.96 12.80
N TYR A 56 -3.13 6.56 11.88
CA TYR A 56 -2.87 6.61 10.44
C TYR A 56 -3.64 7.75 9.78
N TYR A 57 -2.99 8.42 8.84
CA TYR A 57 -3.51 9.62 8.19
C TYR A 57 -3.54 9.48 6.68
N ARG A 58 -4.47 10.19 6.05
CA ARG A 58 -4.41 10.55 4.63
C ARG A 58 -3.73 11.90 4.52
N PHE A 59 -2.85 12.03 3.55
CA PHE A 59 -2.09 13.25 3.33
C PHE A 59 -2.43 13.85 1.96
N THR A 60 -2.43 15.16 1.86
CA THR A 60 -2.33 15.84 0.56
C THR A 60 -0.95 15.63 -0.03
N THR A 61 -0.79 15.76 -1.35
CA THR A 61 0.46 15.39 -2.05
C THR A 61 1.70 16.12 -1.50
N ASP A 62 1.55 17.36 -1.07
CA ASP A 62 2.62 18.16 -0.45
C ASP A 62 3.07 17.62 0.92
N LEU A 63 2.14 17.15 1.75
CA LEU A 63 2.48 16.50 3.02
C LEU A 63 2.92 15.05 2.83
N LEU A 64 2.40 14.36 1.82
CA LEU A 64 2.86 13.02 1.42
C LEU A 64 4.37 13.00 1.15
N LEU A 65 4.90 14.03 0.49
CA LEU A 65 6.34 14.11 0.21
C LEU A 65 7.18 14.19 1.48
N LYS A 66 6.69 14.83 2.54
CA LYS A 66 7.39 14.86 3.85
C LYS A 66 7.40 13.49 4.51
N GLU A 67 6.29 12.75 4.45
CA GLU A 67 6.24 11.36 4.94
C GLU A 67 7.19 10.45 4.16
N VAL A 68 7.29 10.64 2.82
CA VAL A 68 8.23 9.88 1.98
C VAL A 68 9.68 10.22 2.34
N GLU A 69 9.99 11.48 2.66
CA GLU A 69 11.32 11.90 3.15
C GLU A 69 11.68 11.16 4.44
N GLU A 70 10.79 11.15 5.44
CA GLU A 70 11.03 10.43 6.70
C GLU A 70 11.23 8.92 6.47
N ILE A 71 10.44 8.30 5.58
CA ILE A 71 10.57 6.89 5.20
C ILE A 71 11.92 6.62 4.53
N ALA A 72 12.36 7.50 3.64
CA ALA A 72 13.66 7.41 2.98
C ALA A 72 14.82 7.55 3.98
N GLU A 73 14.72 8.47 4.94
CA GLU A 73 15.72 8.64 6.01
C GLU A 73 15.84 7.40 6.92
N LEU A 74 14.75 6.67 7.11
CA LEU A 74 14.75 5.36 7.81
C LEU A 74 15.39 4.23 6.97
N GLY A 75 15.70 4.49 5.69
CA GLY A 75 16.27 3.53 4.76
C GLY A 75 15.26 2.53 4.19
N ILE A 76 13.97 2.78 4.32
CA ILE A 76 12.91 1.92 3.73
C ILE A 76 12.85 2.20 2.22
N PRO A 77 13.00 1.16 1.36
CA PRO A 77 13.22 1.37 -0.06
C PRO A 77 11.93 1.61 -0.87
N ALA A 78 10.76 1.32 -0.31
CA ALA A 78 9.51 1.28 -1.05
C ALA A 78 8.33 1.87 -0.29
N VAL A 79 7.44 2.53 -1.03
CA VAL A 79 6.12 2.98 -0.57
C VAL A 79 5.01 2.34 -1.40
N LEU A 80 3.84 2.11 -0.79
CA LEU A 80 2.63 1.65 -1.46
C LEU A 80 1.52 2.69 -1.28
N LEU A 81 1.03 3.25 -2.38
CA LEU A 81 0.06 4.34 -2.37
C LEU A 81 -1.38 3.84 -2.51
N PHE A 82 -2.24 4.39 -1.66
CA PHE A 82 -3.69 4.24 -1.72
C PHE A 82 -4.35 5.62 -1.88
N SER A 83 -5.20 5.78 -2.90
CA SER A 83 -5.86 7.06 -3.17
C SER A 83 -7.25 7.12 -2.53
N LYS A 84 -7.59 8.27 -1.93
CA LYS A 84 -8.96 8.63 -1.54
C LYS A 84 -9.50 9.65 -2.53
N VAL A 85 -10.21 9.15 -3.53
CA VAL A 85 -10.87 9.98 -4.54
C VAL A 85 -12.15 10.60 -3.95
N PRO A 86 -12.43 11.90 -4.19
CA PRO A 86 -13.70 12.53 -3.82
C PRO A 86 -14.91 11.84 -4.47
N ASP A 87 -16.02 11.78 -3.73
CA ASP A 87 -17.19 11.02 -4.17
C ASP A 87 -17.82 11.59 -5.46
N GLU A 88 -17.69 12.90 -5.70
CA GLU A 88 -18.15 13.57 -6.93
C GLU A 88 -17.37 13.20 -8.20
N LYS A 89 -16.20 12.59 -8.04
CA LYS A 89 -15.38 12.09 -9.16
C LYS A 89 -15.57 10.59 -9.43
N LYS A 90 -16.36 9.92 -8.60
CA LYS A 90 -16.61 8.50 -8.74
C LYS A 90 -17.76 8.23 -9.69
N ASP A 91 -17.59 7.26 -10.56
CA ASP A 91 -18.64 6.74 -11.41
C ASP A 91 -18.59 5.20 -11.49
N ASN A 92 -19.59 4.59 -12.12
CA ASN A 92 -19.62 3.13 -12.28
C ASN A 92 -18.50 2.59 -13.19
N LYS A 93 -17.94 3.46 -14.05
CA LYS A 93 -16.88 3.08 -14.98
C LYS A 93 -15.48 3.31 -14.43
N GLY A 94 -15.37 3.95 -13.25
CA GLY A 94 -14.07 4.33 -12.70
C GLY A 94 -13.27 5.27 -13.59
N THR A 95 -13.95 6.19 -14.27
CA THR A 95 -13.33 7.06 -15.30
C THR A 95 -12.15 7.86 -14.76
N GLU A 96 -12.21 8.31 -13.50
CA GLU A 96 -11.13 9.07 -12.86
C GLU A 96 -9.85 8.22 -12.68
N ALA A 97 -9.93 6.91 -12.69
CA ALA A 97 -8.76 6.02 -12.58
C ALA A 97 -7.76 6.17 -13.75
N LEU A 98 -8.26 6.61 -14.92
CA LEU A 98 -7.45 6.83 -16.12
C LEU A 98 -7.11 8.30 -16.37
N ASN A 99 -7.44 9.19 -15.42
CA ASN A 99 -7.14 10.61 -15.56
C ASN A 99 -5.62 10.84 -15.39
N GLU A 100 -4.93 11.22 -16.46
CA GLU A 100 -3.50 11.52 -16.45
C GLU A 100 -3.12 12.61 -15.42
N ASN A 101 -4.09 13.48 -15.08
CA ASN A 101 -3.97 14.50 -14.04
C ASN A 101 -4.68 14.08 -12.74
N GLY A 102 -4.97 12.81 -12.56
CA GLY A 102 -5.59 12.25 -11.37
C GLY A 102 -4.70 12.30 -10.14
N LEU A 103 -5.30 12.08 -8.99
CA LEU A 103 -4.60 12.12 -7.70
C LEU A 103 -3.44 11.12 -7.64
N MET A 104 -3.65 9.87 -8.07
CA MET A 104 -2.62 8.84 -8.05
C MET A 104 -1.45 9.20 -8.97
N GLN A 105 -1.73 9.54 -10.23
CA GLN A 105 -0.72 9.89 -11.24
C GLN A 105 0.14 11.09 -10.80
N LYS A 106 -0.50 12.13 -10.25
CA LYS A 106 0.21 13.29 -9.70
C LYS A 106 1.08 12.92 -8.50
N SER A 107 0.59 12.07 -7.59
CA SER A 107 1.34 11.66 -6.41
C SER A 107 2.55 10.81 -6.79
N VAL A 108 2.40 9.85 -7.71
CA VAL A 108 3.51 9.05 -8.24
C VAL A 108 4.57 9.96 -8.88
N SER A 109 4.13 10.87 -9.77
CA SER A 109 5.02 11.81 -10.45
C SER A 109 5.77 12.71 -9.46
N ALA A 110 5.08 13.24 -8.44
CA ALA A 110 5.69 14.08 -7.42
C ALA A 110 6.75 13.32 -6.62
N ILE A 111 6.47 12.09 -6.17
CA ILE A 111 7.45 11.28 -5.44
C ILE A 111 8.64 10.95 -6.34
N LYS A 112 8.42 10.50 -7.57
CA LYS A 112 9.51 10.15 -8.48
C LYS A 112 10.39 11.33 -8.88
N ASN A 113 9.85 12.53 -8.92
CA ASN A 113 10.62 13.74 -9.18
C ASN A 113 11.53 14.14 -8.01
N GLU A 114 11.07 13.98 -6.77
CA GLU A 114 11.80 14.38 -5.57
C GLU A 114 12.68 13.24 -5.01
N PHE A 115 12.18 12.00 -5.10
CA PHE A 115 12.86 10.79 -4.62
C PHE A 115 13.01 9.76 -5.76
N PRO A 116 13.88 9.97 -6.75
CA PRO A 116 13.98 9.11 -7.94
C PRO A 116 14.31 7.65 -7.63
N GLU A 117 15.04 7.39 -6.53
CA GLU A 117 15.42 6.04 -6.10
C GLU A 117 14.31 5.32 -5.32
N MET A 118 13.28 6.04 -4.80
CA MET A 118 12.17 5.42 -4.08
C MET A 118 11.37 4.52 -5.00
N ILE A 119 11.17 3.28 -4.59
CA ILE A 119 10.25 2.36 -5.28
C ILE A 119 8.82 2.78 -4.93
N VAL A 120 8.04 3.16 -5.93
CA VAL A 120 6.63 3.51 -5.76
C VAL A 120 5.77 2.38 -6.30
N MET A 121 5.00 1.79 -5.41
CA MET A 121 3.96 0.82 -5.74
C MET A 121 2.60 1.51 -5.65
N THR A 122 1.66 1.10 -6.47
CA THR A 122 0.31 1.65 -6.45
C THR A 122 -0.72 0.53 -6.33
N ASP A 123 -1.81 0.83 -5.65
CA ASP A 123 -2.98 -0.04 -5.65
C ASP A 123 -3.72 0.10 -6.99
N VAL A 124 -3.80 -0.99 -7.75
CA VAL A 124 -4.54 -1.06 -9.01
C VAL A 124 -5.90 -1.68 -8.74
N ALA A 125 -6.78 -0.90 -8.10
CA ALA A 125 -8.11 -1.29 -7.66
C ALA A 125 -9.14 -0.24 -8.10
N LEU A 126 -10.37 -0.66 -8.41
CA LEU A 126 -11.43 0.23 -8.91
C LEU A 126 -12.34 0.78 -7.80
N ASP A 127 -12.36 0.18 -6.61
CA ASP A 127 -13.22 0.62 -5.51
C ASP A 127 -13.00 2.09 -5.11
N PRO A 128 -11.79 2.68 -5.13
CA PRO A 128 -11.60 4.10 -4.85
C PRO A 128 -12.28 5.03 -5.86
N TYR A 129 -12.53 4.54 -7.08
CA TYR A 129 -13.06 5.30 -8.23
C TYR A 129 -14.51 4.94 -8.56
N SER A 130 -15.03 3.84 -7.98
CA SER A 130 -16.36 3.33 -8.25
C SER A 130 -17.43 3.97 -7.37
N SER A 131 -18.54 4.42 -8.01
CA SER A 131 -19.73 4.86 -7.27
C SER A 131 -20.46 3.74 -6.52
N TYR A 132 -20.21 2.48 -6.87
CA TYR A 132 -20.72 1.30 -6.19
C TYR A 132 -19.81 0.80 -5.07
N GLY A 133 -18.56 1.30 -4.99
CA GLY A 133 -17.57 0.85 -4.00
C GLY A 133 -17.11 -0.60 -4.21
N HIS A 134 -17.17 -1.11 -5.44
CA HIS A 134 -16.69 -2.43 -5.84
C HIS A 134 -15.52 -2.33 -6.82
N ASP A 135 -14.65 -3.34 -6.81
CA ASP A 135 -13.53 -3.51 -7.74
C ASP A 135 -13.97 -3.97 -9.13
N GLY A 136 -15.03 -3.40 -9.64
CA GLY A 136 -15.53 -3.75 -10.97
C GLY A 136 -16.69 -2.88 -11.43
N ILE A 137 -16.86 -2.85 -12.75
CA ILE A 137 -17.99 -2.21 -13.42
C ILE A 137 -19.23 -3.06 -13.17
N VAL A 138 -20.28 -2.45 -12.63
CA VAL A 138 -21.54 -3.14 -12.31
C VAL A 138 -22.59 -2.87 -13.40
N ARG A 139 -23.25 -3.93 -13.90
CA ARG A 139 -24.38 -3.84 -14.82
C ARG A 139 -25.42 -4.87 -14.41
N ASP A 140 -26.67 -4.44 -14.22
CA ASP A 140 -27.79 -5.29 -13.80
C ASP A 140 -27.51 -6.15 -12.55
N GLY A 141 -26.77 -5.57 -11.58
CA GLY A 141 -26.38 -6.23 -10.34
C GLY A 141 -25.22 -7.24 -10.47
N HIS A 142 -24.58 -7.33 -11.63
CA HIS A 142 -23.44 -8.21 -11.91
C HIS A 142 -22.18 -7.42 -12.21
N ILE A 143 -21.03 -7.93 -11.75
CA ILE A 143 -19.71 -7.38 -12.08
C ILE A 143 -19.34 -7.86 -13.50
N MET A 144 -18.99 -6.91 -14.35
CA MET A 144 -18.58 -7.14 -15.74
C MET A 144 -17.07 -7.46 -15.75
N ASN A 145 -16.72 -8.74 -15.63
CA ASN A 145 -15.34 -9.21 -15.45
C ASN A 145 -14.38 -8.70 -16.54
N ASP A 146 -14.70 -8.91 -17.80
CA ASP A 146 -13.78 -8.61 -18.91
C ASP A 146 -13.55 -7.11 -19.07
N GLU A 147 -14.63 -6.31 -18.96
CA GLU A 147 -14.55 -4.85 -19.00
C GLU A 147 -13.75 -4.30 -17.82
N SER A 148 -13.93 -4.87 -16.63
CA SER A 148 -13.19 -4.49 -15.42
C SER A 148 -11.71 -4.84 -15.54
N ALA A 149 -11.37 -6.04 -16.02
CA ALA A 149 -9.99 -6.46 -16.23
C ALA A 149 -9.27 -5.59 -17.27
N GLU A 150 -9.95 -5.22 -18.37
CA GLU A 150 -9.40 -4.28 -19.36
C GLU A 150 -9.13 -2.90 -18.77
N LEU A 151 -10.04 -2.40 -17.92
CA LEU A 151 -9.88 -1.11 -17.25
C LEU A 151 -8.71 -1.14 -16.26
N LEU A 152 -8.59 -2.19 -15.44
CA LEU A 152 -7.47 -2.37 -14.52
C LEU A 152 -6.12 -2.43 -15.26
N ALA A 153 -6.07 -3.10 -16.42
CA ALA A 153 -4.86 -3.12 -17.25
C ALA A 153 -4.47 -1.72 -17.75
N LYS A 154 -5.44 -0.91 -18.22
CA LYS A 154 -5.21 0.48 -18.61
C LYS A 154 -4.78 1.34 -17.42
N MET A 155 -5.38 1.13 -16.25
CA MET A 155 -5.02 1.83 -15.02
C MET A 155 -3.58 1.53 -14.60
N ALA A 156 -3.15 0.25 -14.65
CA ALA A 156 -1.77 -0.13 -14.37
C ALA A 156 -0.77 0.59 -15.29
N VAL A 157 -1.08 0.70 -16.58
CA VAL A 157 -0.26 1.46 -17.56
C VAL A 157 -0.26 2.95 -17.25
N SER A 158 -1.40 3.50 -16.81
CA SER A 158 -1.53 4.92 -16.46
C SER A 158 -0.71 5.29 -15.21
N HIS A 159 -0.41 4.34 -14.32
CA HIS A 159 0.40 4.54 -13.12
C HIS A 159 1.92 4.39 -13.38
N ALA A 160 2.31 3.77 -14.49
CA ALA A 160 3.70 3.51 -14.86
C ALA A 160 4.32 4.66 -15.65
#